data_0af7c232b8fa4420eb68c88d2aa63772
#
_entry.id   0af7c232b8fa4420eb68c88d2aa63772
#
_cell.length_a   1.000
_cell.length_b   1.000
_cell.length_c   1.000
_cell.angle_alpha   90.00
_cell.angle_beta   90.00
_cell.angle_gamma   90.00
#
_symmetry.space_group_name_H-M   'P 1'
#
loop_
_entity.id
_entity.type
_entity.pdbx_description
1 polymer ?
#
loop_
_entity_poly.entity_id
_entity_poly.type
_entity_poly.pdbx_seq_one_letter_code
_entity_poly.pdbx_strand_id
1 'polypeptide(L)'
;SSEDMYLDEKGDIVKDLSREGVLSVGVPGTVAGLFEIYNRFGSLPLDSIFKPALNLAEKGFPLTKRQANLFNQNKKAILSNSRNVDLFNKDFKEGFIFKNPSLHKTLKLILDNGRDAFYVGEISDDIIDFITPMGGIITKEDFLLYNPVWRDPYTFNFDGLKIITMGLPSSGGIVLSQILKSMEIISLENFSIRDINYIKTLVELEKLSFADRSKFLGDPDFYDTEILDSINNESYLKSRLSLINFESPVPSAQIGPGDISIAESNETTHYSIVDQFGNAVSVTTTLNSNFGSKIIIPKLGFFLNNEMDDFSIKPGSPNIYGLVGGQINSIQPEKRMLSSMTPTIIEKNGKLSMVLGSPGGPTIITSVLQTILNVYLFNDRIIQAVNRPRFHHLWLPDKIYYEKNAVNKVDKESLTNIGYNFNSNTSSIGRVDAIYIDKNGNIFAAADPRGDDYSAGE
;
A
#
# COMPACT_ATOMS: atom_id res chain seq x y z
N SER A 1 -20.42 -11.29 -0.13
CA SER A 1 -19.26 -12.01 0.43
C SER A 1 -19.64 -12.67 1.76
N SER A 2 -18.99 -13.81 2.10
CA SER A 2 -19.15 -14.50 3.38
C SER A 2 -17.78 -14.83 3.98
N GLU A 3 -17.72 -15.03 5.29
CA GLU A 3 -16.48 -15.26 6.04
C GLU A 3 -15.75 -16.54 5.58
N ASP A 4 -16.51 -17.54 5.12
CA ASP A 4 -16.02 -18.84 4.70
C ASP A 4 -15.86 -19.03 3.18
N MET A 5 -16.07 -17.97 2.37
CA MET A 5 -16.09 -18.06 0.90
C MET A 5 -14.80 -18.59 0.26
N TYR A 6 -13.70 -18.62 0.98
CA TYR A 6 -12.40 -19.12 0.53
C TYR A 6 -11.97 -20.40 1.23
N LEU A 7 -12.87 -21.02 1.99
CA LEU A 7 -12.63 -22.28 2.69
C LEU A 7 -13.30 -23.44 1.96
N ASP A 8 -12.68 -24.61 2.02
CA ASP A 8 -13.29 -25.86 1.57
C ASP A 8 -14.25 -26.44 2.63
N GLU A 9 -14.90 -27.55 2.32
CA GLU A 9 -15.84 -28.23 3.22
C GLU A 9 -15.21 -28.69 4.56
N LYS A 10 -13.88 -28.73 4.64
CA LYS A 10 -13.13 -29.07 5.86
C LYS A 10 -12.70 -27.81 6.64
N GLY A 11 -12.98 -26.63 6.10
CA GLY A 11 -12.55 -25.36 6.67
C GLY A 11 -11.08 -25.04 6.37
N ASP A 12 -10.45 -25.65 5.37
CA ASP A 12 -9.10 -25.32 4.93
C ASP A 12 -9.12 -24.30 3.80
N ILE A 13 -8.10 -23.44 3.75
CA ILE A 13 -7.99 -22.38 2.74
C ILE A 13 -7.83 -22.99 1.35
N VAL A 14 -8.72 -22.62 0.43
CA VAL A 14 -8.57 -22.98 -1.00
C VAL A 14 -7.51 -22.08 -1.61
N LYS A 15 -6.40 -22.69 -2.01
CA LYS A 15 -5.22 -21.98 -2.50
C LYS A 15 -5.55 -21.04 -3.68
N ASP A 16 -4.98 -19.85 -3.65
CA ASP A 16 -5.03 -18.81 -4.68
C ASP A 16 -6.44 -18.25 -5.01
N LEU A 17 -7.52 -18.72 -4.37
CA LEU A 17 -8.89 -18.30 -4.67
C LEU A 17 -9.16 -16.82 -4.32
N SER A 18 -8.50 -16.30 -3.29
CA SER A 18 -8.54 -14.87 -2.93
C SER A 18 -7.63 -13.98 -3.75
N ARG A 19 -6.70 -14.56 -4.52
CA ARG A 19 -5.58 -13.85 -5.17
C ARG A 19 -5.77 -13.61 -6.65
N GLU A 20 -6.33 -14.57 -7.34
CA GLU A 20 -6.53 -14.56 -8.80
C GLU A 20 -7.94 -15.00 -9.16
N GLY A 21 -8.46 -14.46 -10.25
CA GLY A 21 -9.80 -14.80 -10.73
C GLY A 21 -10.91 -13.98 -10.10
N VAL A 22 -12.15 -14.33 -10.44
CA VAL A 22 -13.34 -13.47 -10.19
C VAL A 22 -13.73 -13.33 -8.73
N LEU A 23 -13.42 -14.31 -7.89
CA LEU A 23 -13.74 -14.26 -6.45
C LEU A 23 -12.78 -13.37 -5.66
N SER A 24 -11.60 -13.03 -6.21
CA SER A 24 -10.64 -12.14 -5.56
C SER A 24 -11.02 -10.65 -5.71
N VAL A 25 -12.04 -10.34 -6.53
CA VAL A 25 -12.40 -8.97 -6.87
C VAL A 25 -13.29 -8.35 -5.80
N GLY A 26 -12.85 -7.22 -5.24
CA GLY A 26 -13.70 -6.30 -4.47
C GLY A 26 -14.37 -5.27 -5.39
N VAL A 27 -15.47 -4.66 -4.95
CA VAL A 27 -16.17 -3.62 -5.73
C VAL A 27 -15.21 -2.46 -6.03
N PRO A 28 -14.97 -2.11 -7.32
CA PRO A 28 -13.99 -1.08 -7.66
C PRO A 28 -14.42 0.30 -7.17
N GLY A 29 -13.56 0.98 -6.38
CA GLY A 29 -13.90 2.25 -5.76
C GLY A 29 -13.27 3.50 -6.37
N THR A 30 -12.25 3.34 -7.23
CA THR A 30 -11.43 4.45 -7.73
C THR A 30 -12.24 5.54 -8.44
N VAL A 31 -13.16 5.16 -9.32
CA VAL A 31 -13.98 6.14 -10.09
C VAL A 31 -14.84 6.97 -9.15
N ALA A 32 -15.51 6.34 -8.18
CA ALA A 32 -16.34 7.05 -7.20
C ALA A 32 -15.51 8.02 -6.35
N GLY A 33 -14.33 7.58 -5.87
CA GLY A 33 -13.44 8.43 -5.08
C GLY A 33 -12.92 9.63 -5.86
N LEU A 34 -12.54 9.45 -7.12
CA LEU A 34 -12.08 10.54 -7.99
C LEU A 34 -13.19 11.56 -8.27
N PHE A 35 -14.41 11.12 -8.52
CA PHE A 35 -15.55 12.05 -8.70
C PHE A 35 -15.91 12.76 -7.42
N GLU A 36 -15.81 12.11 -6.25
CA GLU A 36 -16.06 12.74 -4.97
C GLU A 36 -15.04 13.85 -4.68
N ILE A 37 -13.75 13.60 -4.94
CA ILE A 37 -12.68 14.61 -4.84
C ILE A 37 -12.93 15.75 -5.83
N TYR A 38 -13.28 15.41 -7.09
CA TYR A 38 -13.55 16.41 -8.13
C TYR A 38 -14.73 17.31 -7.75
N ASN A 39 -15.83 16.75 -7.29
CA ASN A 39 -17.02 17.51 -6.90
C ASN A 39 -16.75 18.49 -5.76
N ARG A 40 -15.82 18.14 -4.85
CA ARG A 40 -15.49 18.98 -3.68
C ARG A 40 -14.40 20.02 -3.97
N PHE A 41 -13.40 19.66 -4.76
CA PHE A 41 -12.18 20.46 -4.93
C PHE A 41 -11.84 20.78 -6.40
N GLY A 42 -12.53 20.17 -7.35
CA GLY A 42 -12.23 20.34 -8.78
C GLY A 42 -12.46 21.77 -9.25
N SER A 43 -11.45 22.34 -9.88
CA SER A 43 -11.49 23.68 -10.47
C SER A 43 -11.34 23.70 -11.99
N LEU A 44 -10.82 22.59 -12.57
CA LEU A 44 -10.63 22.45 -14.00
C LEU A 44 -11.80 21.69 -14.65
N PRO A 45 -12.14 21.98 -15.92
CA PRO A 45 -13.11 21.18 -16.65
C PRO A 45 -12.68 19.71 -16.75
N LEU A 46 -13.64 18.77 -16.62
CA LEU A 46 -13.37 17.33 -16.71
C LEU A 46 -12.67 16.94 -18.02
N ASP A 47 -13.06 17.55 -19.14
CA ASP A 47 -12.38 17.33 -20.44
C ASP A 47 -10.87 17.56 -20.36
N SER A 48 -10.46 18.62 -19.66
CA SER A 48 -9.04 18.94 -19.49
C SER A 48 -8.32 17.89 -18.64
N ILE A 49 -8.99 17.37 -17.62
CA ILE A 49 -8.45 16.35 -16.71
C ILE A 49 -8.32 15.00 -17.42
N PHE A 50 -9.34 14.59 -18.17
CA PHE A 50 -9.35 13.30 -18.88
C PHE A 50 -8.46 13.26 -20.13
N LYS A 51 -8.24 14.41 -20.79
CA LYS A 51 -7.52 14.51 -22.06
C LYS A 51 -6.16 13.78 -22.10
N PRO A 52 -5.27 13.88 -21.09
CA PRO A 52 -4.02 13.15 -21.12
C PRO A 52 -4.22 11.63 -21.15
N ALA A 53 -5.11 11.10 -20.29
CA ALA A 53 -5.39 9.66 -20.21
C ALA A 53 -6.05 9.13 -21.49
N LEU A 54 -7.01 9.86 -22.05
CA LEU A 54 -7.63 9.56 -23.35
C LEU A 54 -6.60 9.50 -24.48
N ASN A 55 -5.70 10.48 -24.55
CA ASN A 55 -4.63 10.50 -25.53
C ASN A 55 -3.68 9.30 -25.41
N LEU A 56 -3.26 8.95 -24.19
CA LEU A 56 -2.40 7.80 -23.95
C LEU A 56 -3.08 6.47 -24.32
N ALA A 57 -4.35 6.32 -24.01
CA ALA A 57 -5.10 5.11 -24.36
C ALA A 57 -5.29 4.97 -25.88
N GLU A 58 -5.55 6.06 -26.60
CA GLU A 58 -5.78 6.08 -28.05
C GLU A 58 -4.48 6.01 -28.87
N LYS A 59 -3.57 6.96 -28.61
CA LYS A 59 -2.32 7.10 -29.38
C LYS A 59 -1.25 6.12 -28.95
N GLY A 60 -1.33 5.68 -27.68
CA GLY A 60 -0.36 4.79 -27.06
C GLY A 60 0.85 5.52 -26.50
N PHE A 61 1.68 4.76 -25.81
CA PHE A 61 2.94 5.20 -25.23
C PHE A 61 3.98 4.08 -25.35
N PRO A 62 5.29 4.42 -25.42
CA PRO A 62 6.34 3.43 -25.47
C PRO A 62 6.47 2.74 -24.11
N LEU A 63 6.46 1.42 -24.09
CA LEU A 63 6.74 0.65 -22.88
C LEU A 63 8.20 0.80 -22.46
N THR A 64 8.43 0.95 -21.16
CA THR A 64 9.76 0.77 -20.59
C THR A 64 10.14 -0.71 -20.60
N LYS A 65 11.43 -1.01 -20.41
CA LYS A 65 11.92 -2.38 -20.26
C LYS A 65 11.24 -3.11 -19.09
N ARG A 66 11.03 -2.40 -17.96
CA ARG A 66 10.36 -2.93 -16.77
C ARG A 66 8.91 -3.29 -17.07
N GLN A 67 8.15 -2.38 -17.67
CA GLN A 67 6.75 -2.60 -18.06
C GLN A 67 6.61 -3.79 -19.02
N ALA A 68 7.44 -3.85 -20.06
CA ALA A 68 7.45 -4.96 -21.01
C ALA A 68 7.71 -6.32 -20.33
N ASN A 69 8.71 -6.38 -19.43
CA ASN A 69 9.02 -7.56 -18.65
C ASN A 69 7.84 -7.97 -17.75
N LEU A 70 7.23 -7.00 -17.07
CA LEU A 70 6.10 -7.23 -16.17
C LEU A 70 4.88 -7.81 -16.91
N PHE A 71 4.57 -7.26 -18.10
CA PHE A 71 3.52 -7.80 -18.96
C PHE A 71 3.81 -9.24 -19.39
N ASN A 72 5.03 -9.53 -19.84
CA ASN A 72 5.41 -10.88 -20.28
C ASN A 72 5.37 -11.90 -19.13
N GLN A 73 5.82 -11.52 -17.94
CA GLN A 73 5.79 -12.38 -16.75
C GLN A 73 4.36 -12.75 -16.32
N ASN A 74 3.42 -11.81 -16.44
CA ASN A 74 2.02 -12.03 -16.04
C ASN A 74 1.12 -12.50 -17.20
N LYS A 75 1.61 -12.53 -18.44
CA LYS A 75 0.85 -12.86 -19.65
C LYS A 75 0.06 -14.15 -19.51
N LYS A 76 0.68 -15.23 -19.02
CA LYS A 76 0.01 -16.53 -18.87
C LYS A 76 -1.16 -16.45 -17.90
N ALA A 77 -0.98 -15.82 -16.74
CA ALA A 77 -2.04 -15.64 -15.75
C ALA A 77 -3.18 -14.75 -16.28
N ILE A 78 -2.84 -13.64 -16.97
CA ILE A 78 -3.83 -12.77 -17.59
C ILE A 78 -4.66 -13.53 -18.63
N LEU A 79 -4.04 -14.29 -19.52
CA LEU A 79 -4.74 -15.03 -20.57
C LEU A 79 -5.56 -16.20 -20.01
N SER A 80 -5.17 -16.80 -18.89
CA SER A 80 -5.93 -17.88 -18.26
C SER A 80 -7.13 -17.39 -17.46
N ASN A 81 -7.03 -16.21 -16.84
CA ASN A 81 -8.10 -15.62 -16.03
C ASN A 81 -9.06 -14.70 -16.84
N SER A 82 -8.67 -14.31 -18.05
CA SER A 82 -9.48 -13.47 -18.92
C SER A 82 -9.87 -14.20 -20.21
N ARG A 83 -11.05 -13.88 -20.76
CA ARG A 83 -11.54 -14.51 -22.01
C ARG A 83 -11.33 -13.53 -23.17
N ASN A 84 -10.83 -14.04 -24.33
CA ASN A 84 -10.74 -13.27 -25.60
C ASN A 84 -9.90 -11.99 -25.49
N VAL A 85 -8.73 -12.05 -24.90
CA VAL A 85 -7.84 -10.89 -24.67
C VAL A 85 -6.75 -10.82 -25.73
N ASP A 86 -7.06 -10.22 -26.88
CA ASP A 86 -6.08 -10.03 -27.96
C ASP A 86 -4.95 -9.06 -27.56
N LEU A 87 -5.23 -8.11 -26.66
CA LEU A 87 -4.27 -7.10 -26.21
C LEU A 87 -2.99 -7.72 -25.63
N PHE A 88 -3.11 -8.86 -24.91
CA PHE A 88 -1.99 -9.57 -24.27
C PHE A 88 -1.54 -10.82 -25.03
N ASN A 89 -2.14 -11.13 -26.19
CA ASN A 89 -1.75 -12.31 -27.00
C ASN A 89 -0.49 -12.06 -27.87
N LYS A 90 0.53 -11.42 -27.28
CA LYS A 90 1.81 -11.10 -27.91
C LYS A 90 2.90 -10.92 -26.87
N ASP A 91 4.16 -10.92 -27.31
CA ASP A 91 5.29 -10.57 -26.45
C ASP A 91 5.59 -9.08 -26.57
N PHE A 92 5.90 -8.48 -25.43
CA PHE A 92 6.22 -7.07 -25.32
C PHE A 92 7.74 -6.87 -25.24
N LYS A 93 8.21 -5.75 -25.77
CA LYS A 93 9.61 -5.32 -25.67
C LYS A 93 9.66 -3.83 -25.36
N GLU A 94 10.78 -3.37 -24.87
CA GLU A 94 11.06 -1.96 -24.68
C GLU A 94 10.79 -1.17 -25.96
N GLY A 95 10.16 -0.01 -25.83
CA GLY A 95 9.77 0.86 -26.95
C GLY A 95 8.52 0.40 -27.72
N PHE A 96 7.90 -0.74 -27.38
CA PHE A 96 6.63 -1.14 -27.98
C PHE A 96 5.55 -0.09 -27.66
N ILE A 97 4.87 0.42 -28.68
CA ILE A 97 3.77 1.38 -28.48
C ILE A 97 2.52 0.64 -28.02
N PHE A 98 2.25 0.76 -26.71
CA PHE A 98 1.07 0.15 -26.09
C PHE A 98 -0.13 1.05 -26.25
N LYS A 99 -1.17 0.54 -26.94
CA LYS A 99 -2.45 1.20 -27.16
C LYS A 99 -3.55 0.38 -26.52
N ASN A 100 -4.56 1.06 -25.98
CA ASN A 100 -5.74 0.41 -25.40
C ASN A 100 -7.04 1.11 -25.82
N PRO A 101 -7.54 0.81 -27.02
CA PRO A 101 -8.75 1.44 -27.55
C PRO A 101 -10.01 1.17 -26.73
N SER A 102 -10.08 0.00 -26.05
CA SER A 102 -11.18 -0.32 -25.14
C SER A 102 -11.18 0.62 -23.95
N LEU A 103 -10.02 0.82 -23.31
CA LEU A 103 -9.88 1.77 -22.21
C LEU A 103 -10.22 3.21 -22.65
N HIS A 104 -9.82 3.62 -23.84
CA HIS A 104 -10.19 4.92 -24.39
C HIS A 104 -11.73 5.10 -24.43
N LYS A 105 -12.45 4.09 -24.93
CA LYS A 105 -13.94 4.12 -24.97
C LYS A 105 -14.54 4.19 -23.57
N THR A 106 -14.02 3.40 -22.64
CA THR A 106 -14.47 3.40 -21.23
C THR A 106 -14.25 4.75 -20.57
N LEU A 107 -13.06 5.33 -20.73
CA LEU A 107 -12.74 6.66 -20.18
C LEU A 107 -13.63 7.75 -20.81
N LYS A 108 -13.92 7.65 -22.11
CA LYS A 108 -14.83 8.57 -22.79
C LYS A 108 -16.25 8.46 -22.26
N LEU A 109 -16.73 7.23 -22.03
CA LEU A 109 -18.06 6.98 -21.45
C LEU A 109 -18.18 7.57 -20.04
N ILE A 110 -17.12 7.43 -19.22
CA ILE A 110 -17.06 8.02 -17.88
C ILE A 110 -17.03 9.55 -17.95
N LEU A 111 -16.25 10.12 -18.87
CA LEU A 111 -16.21 11.58 -19.06
C LEU A 111 -17.59 12.15 -19.45
N ASP A 112 -18.29 11.49 -20.38
CA ASP A 112 -19.55 11.96 -20.92
C ASP A 112 -20.74 11.81 -19.96
N ASN A 113 -20.73 10.78 -19.09
CA ASN A 113 -21.87 10.41 -18.23
C ASN A 113 -21.53 10.42 -16.72
N GLY A 114 -20.30 10.77 -16.35
CA GLY A 114 -19.88 10.88 -14.95
C GLY A 114 -19.77 9.53 -14.22
N ARG A 115 -19.83 9.59 -12.89
CA ARG A 115 -19.76 8.44 -11.97
C ARG A 115 -20.77 7.34 -12.34
N ASP A 116 -21.95 7.72 -12.72
CA ASP A 116 -23.06 6.80 -12.94
C ASP A 116 -22.83 5.87 -14.15
N ALA A 117 -22.03 6.28 -15.14
CA ALA A 117 -21.58 5.39 -16.21
C ALA A 117 -20.91 4.11 -15.67
N PHE A 118 -20.18 4.24 -14.55
CA PHE A 118 -19.46 3.13 -13.96
C PHE A 118 -20.32 2.30 -13.00
N TYR A 119 -21.14 2.94 -12.15
CA TYR A 119 -21.81 2.25 -11.02
C TYR A 119 -23.28 1.88 -11.29
N VAL A 120 -23.94 2.54 -12.23
CA VAL A 120 -25.37 2.33 -12.54
C VAL A 120 -25.58 1.97 -14.01
N GLY A 121 -24.61 2.28 -14.87
CA GLY A 121 -24.71 2.17 -16.31
C GLY A 121 -24.03 0.96 -16.93
N GLU A 122 -23.67 1.14 -18.21
CA GLU A 122 -23.13 0.08 -19.08
C GLU A 122 -21.86 -0.58 -18.53
N ILE A 123 -20.99 0.15 -17.80
CA ILE A 123 -19.72 -0.40 -17.32
C ILE A 123 -19.95 -1.45 -16.24
N SER A 124 -20.82 -1.17 -15.25
CA SER A 124 -21.17 -2.18 -14.23
C SER A 124 -21.85 -3.40 -14.83
N ASP A 125 -22.74 -3.19 -15.82
CA ASP A 125 -23.39 -4.29 -16.53
C ASP A 125 -22.35 -5.17 -17.23
N ASP A 126 -21.42 -4.60 -17.97
CA ASP A 126 -20.34 -5.32 -18.66
C ASP A 126 -19.41 -6.06 -17.71
N ILE A 127 -19.13 -5.51 -16.53
CA ILE A 127 -18.34 -6.20 -15.49
C ILE A 127 -19.09 -7.44 -15.01
N ILE A 128 -20.38 -7.28 -14.62
CA ILE A 128 -21.21 -8.35 -14.08
C ILE A 128 -21.41 -9.46 -15.11
N ASP A 129 -21.75 -9.10 -16.34
CA ASP A 129 -21.94 -10.04 -17.46
C ASP A 129 -20.65 -10.84 -17.74
N PHE A 130 -19.50 -10.23 -17.53
CA PHE A 130 -18.21 -10.89 -17.72
C PHE A 130 -17.88 -11.86 -16.57
N ILE A 131 -18.04 -11.43 -15.30
CA ILE A 131 -17.59 -12.23 -14.14
C ILE A 131 -18.58 -13.31 -13.72
N THR A 132 -19.89 -13.10 -13.87
CA THR A 132 -20.94 -14.03 -13.40
C THR A 132 -20.80 -15.44 -14.01
N PRO A 133 -20.58 -15.61 -15.34
CA PRO A 133 -20.40 -16.94 -15.93
C PRO A 133 -19.10 -17.65 -15.50
N MET A 134 -18.21 -16.96 -14.78
CA MET A 134 -16.98 -17.48 -14.22
C MET A 134 -17.11 -17.77 -12.71
N GLY A 135 -18.30 -17.58 -12.13
CA GLY A 135 -18.55 -17.74 -10.69
C GLY A 135 -18.34 -16.49 -9.85
N GLY A 136 -18.23 -15.31 -10.48
CA GLY A 136 -18.19 -14.01 -9.75
C GLY A 136 -19.49 -13.75 -9.00
N ILE A 137 -19.39 -13.15 -7.81
CA ILE A 137 -20.52 -12.94 -6.89
C ILE A 137 -20.94 -11.47 -6.75
N ILE A 138 -20.21 -10.55 -7.38
CA ILE A 138 -20.56 -9.12 -7.35
C ILE A 138 -21.84 -8.91 -8.18
N THR A 139 -22.77 -8.17 -7.60
CA THR A 139 -24.08 -7.88 -8.18
C THR A 139 -24.22 -6.40 -8.57
N LYS A 140 -25.29 -6.08 -9.29
CA LYS A 140 -25.66 -4.70 -9.62
C LYS A 140 -25.91 -3.85 -8.37
N GLU A 141 -26.47 -4.47 -7.33
CA GLU A 141 -26.75 -3.82 -6.06
C GLU A 141 -25.46 -3.42 -5.33
N ASP A 142 -24.43 -4.27 -5.38
CA ASP A 142 -23.11 -3.95 -4.79
C ASP A 142 -22.48 -2.70 -5.43
N PHE A 143 -22.61 -2.54 -6.76
CA PHE A 143 -22.19 -1.33 -7.46
C PHE A 143 -23.02 -0.11 -7.07
N LEU A 144 -24.34 -0.24 -7.03
CA LEU A 144 -25.28 0.83 -6.71
C LEU A 144 -25.08 1.38 -5.30
N LEU A 145 -24.82 0.49 -4.33
CA LEU A 145 -24.65 0.84 -2.92
C LEU A 145 -23.24 1.37 -2.61
N TYR A 146 -22.26 1.18 -3.52
CA TYR A 146 -20.89 1.60 -3.26
C TYR A 146 -20.76 3.13 -3.18
N ASN A 147 -20.21 3.62 -2.08
CA ASN A 147 -19.89 5.02 -1.88
C ASN A 147 -18.49 5.17 -1.25
N PRO A 148 -17.68 6.13 -1.71
CA PRO A 148 -16.44 6.49 -1.05
C PRO A 148 -16.73 7.17 0.30
N VAL A 149 -15.83 7.03 1.25
CA VAL A 149 -16.00 7.58 2.60
C VAL A 149 -14.93 8.63 2.87
N TRP A 150 -15.36 9.82 3.27
CA TRP A 150 -14.49 10.82 3.85
C TRP A 150 -14.15 10.41 5.30
N ARG A 151 -12.87 10.43 5.63
CA ARG A 151 -12.39 10.15 6.99
C ARG A 151 -11.40 11.24 7.40
N ASP A 152 -11.37 11.57 8.67
CA ASP A 152 -10.34 12.44 9.21
C ASP A 152 -8.98 11.75 9.12
N PRO A 153 -7.92 12.48 8.73
CA PRO A 153 -6.58 11.93 8.69
C PRO A 153 -6.09 11.60 10.10
N TYR A 154 -5.33 10.54 10.23
CA TYR A 154 -4.63 10.26 11.47
C TYR A 154 -3.45 11.23 11.64
N THR A 155 -3.43 11.96 12.74
CA THR A 155 -2.45 13.03 12.99
C THR A 155 -1.74 12.81 14.32
N PHE A 156 -0.42 12.92 14.32
CA PHE A 156 0.40 12.84 15.52
C PHE A 156 1.67 13.71 15.39
N ASN A 157 2.34 13.98 16.52
CA ASN A 157 3.59 14.72 16.55
C ASN A 157 4.78 13.78 16.76
N PHE A 158 5.92 14.12 16.18
CA PHE A 158 7.20 13.45 16.32
C PHE A 158 8.34 14.45 16.13
N ASP A 159 9.19 14.66 17.12
CA ASP A 159 10.39 15.53 17.07
C ASP A 159 10.13 16.93 16.43
N GLY A 160 9.08 17.60 16.90
CA GLY A 160 8.68 18.91 16.38
C GLY A 160 8.03 18.90 14.97
N LEU A 161 7.77 17.73 14.42
CA LEU A 161 7.00 17.53 13.19
C LEU A 161 5.54 17.23 13.54
N LYS A 162 4.61 17.76 12.76
CA LYS A 162 3.23 17.28 12.73
C LYS A 162 3.06 16.38 11.52
N ILE A 163 2.79 15.10 11.76
CA ILE A 163 2.60 14.08 10.73
C ILE A 163 1.12 13.86 10.53
N ILE A 164 0.67 14.01 9.28
CA ILE A 164 -0.71 13.85 8.83
C ILE A 164 -0.71 12.71 7.83
N THR A 165 -1.42 11.63 8.14
CA THR A 165 -1.37 10.41 7.32
C THR A 165 -2.72 9.69 7.30
N MET A 166 -2.82 8.61 6.55
CA MET A 166 -4.06 7.85 6.44
C MET A 166 -4.36 7.08 7.74
N GLY A 167 -5.58 7.25 8.25
CA GLY A 167 -6.14 6.42 9.32
C GLY A 167 -6.83 5.16 8.80
N LEU A 168 -7.55 4.47 9.68
CA LEU A 168 -8.31 3.27 9.30
C LEU A 168 -9.32 3.53 8.17
N PRO A 169 -9.53 2.54 7.29
CA PRO A 169 -9.05 1.16 7.34
C PRO A 169 -7.61 0.95 6.82
N SER A 170 -6.72 1.94 6.89
CA SER A 170 -5.30 1.68 6.73
C SER A 170 -4.58 1.65 8.07
N SER A 171 -3.74 0.66 8.27
CA SER A 171 -2.85 0.51 9.41
C SER A 171 -1.66 1.48 9.39
N GLY A 172 -1.37 2.07 8.22
CA GLY A 172 -0.14 2.78 7.96
C GLY A 172 0.16 3.88 8.96
N GLY A 173 -0.78 4.77 9.21
CA GLY A 173 -0.59 5.87 10.15
C GLY A 173 -0.39 5.43 11.60
N ILE A 174 -1.11 4.40 12.02
CA ILE A 174 -1.04 3.90 13.42
C ILE A 174 0.30 3.22 13.68
N VAL A 175 0.73 2.31 12.79
CA VAL A 175 2.02 1.62 12.90
C VAL A 175 3.19 2.62 12.81
N LEU A 176 3.13 3.58 11.88
CA LEU A 176 4.10 4.65 11.77
C LEU A 176 4.22 5.45 13.08
N SER A 177 3.09 5.81 13.68
CA SER A 177 3.02 6.51 14.96
C SER A 177 3.61 5.70 16.11
N GLN A 178 3.27 4.40 16.21
CA GLN A 178 3.81 3.53 17.26
C GLN A 178 5.34 3.47 17.20
N ILE A 179 5.90 3.28 16.00
CA ILE A 179 7.36 3.18 15.84
C ILE A 179 8.03 4.52 16.18
N LEU A 180 7.56 5.62 15.61
CA LEU A 180 8.17 6.94 15.83
C LEU A 180 8.08 7.40 17.29
N LYS A 181 6.92 7.26 17.93
CA LYS A 181 6.76 7.56 19.38
C LYS A 181 7.61 6.65 20.26
N SER A 182 7.74 5.37 19.90
CA SER A 182 8.63 4.46 20.63
C SER A 182 10.09 4.85 20.49
N MET A 183 10.52 5.35 19.34
CA MET A 183 11.87 5.88 19.15
C MET A 183 12.13 7.12 20.03
N GLU A 184 11.16 8.02 20.21
CA GLU A 184 11.27 9.15 21.13
C GLU A 184 11.46 8.67 22.59
N ILE A 185 10.72 7.63 23.01
CA ILE A 185 10.87 7.05 24.35
C ILE A 185 12.28 6.45 24.58
N ILE A 186 12.86 5.82 23.52
CA ILE A 186 14.21 5.24 23.57
C ILE A 186 15.31 6.32 23.56
N SER A 187 15.01 7.52 23.09
CA SER A 187 15.92 8.65 22.88
C SER A 187 16.61 8.65 21.51
N LEU A 188 16.21 9.62 20.68
CA LEU A 188 16.67 9.77 19.28
C LEU A 188 18.17 10.05 19.16
N GLU A 189 18.79 10.64 20.20
CA GLU A 189 20.19 11.01 20.24
C GLU A 189 21.15 9.79 20.15
N ASN A 190 20.61 8.59 20.43
CA ASN A 190 21.39 7.37 20.46
C ASN A 190 21.60 6.75 19.06
N PHE A 191 21.00 7.32 18.01
CA PHE A 191 21.05 6.72 16.68
C PHE A 191 21.99 7.45 15.72
N SER A 192 22.82 6.68 15.07
CA SER A 192 23.58 7.10 13.90
C SER A 192 23.13 6.32 12.68
N ILE A 193 23.21 6.94 11.52
CA ILE A 193 22.81 6.31 10.26
C ILE A 193 23.62 5.03 10.02
N ARG A 194 22.95 3.93 9.70
CA ARG A 194 23.55 2.60 9.49
C ARG A 194 24.23 1.99 10.72
N ASP A 195 24.01 2.53 11.91
CA ASP A 195 24.47 1.90 13.14
C ASP A 195 23.70 0.58 13.35
N ILE A 196 24.41 -0.44 13.83
CA ILE A 196 23.82 -1.73 14.18
C ILE A 196 22.70 -1.57 15.23
N ASN A 197 22.84 -0.61 16.15
CA ASN A 197 21.82 -0.32 17.16
C ASN A 197 20.55 0.31 16.53
N TYR A 198 20.70 1.17 15.52
CA TYR A 198 19.56 1.69 14.75
C TYR A 198 18.80 0.56 14.05
N ILE A 199 19.53 -0.35 13.40
CA ILE A 199 18.92 -1.51 12.70
C ILE A 199 18.20 -2.41 13.71
N LYS A 200 18.83 -2.78 14.82
CA LYS A 200 18.21 -3.58 15.89
C LYS A 200 16.93 -2.91 16.41
N THR A 201 17.03 -1.63 16.72
CA THR A 201 15.88 -0.89 17.28
C THR A 201 14.71 -0.86 16.31
N LEU A 202 14.93 -0.50 15.04
CA LEU A 202 13.83 -0.49 14.07
C LEU A 202 13.23 -1.88 13.88
N VAL A 203 14.04 -2.92 13.75
CA VAL A 203 13.56 -4.30 13.61
C VAL A 203 12.67 -4.71 14.80
N GLU A 204 13.10 -4.43 16.03
CA GLU A 204 12.28 -4.75 17.21
C GLU A 204 10.99 -3.92 17.29
N LEU A 205 11.05 -2.62 16.97
CA LEU A 205 9.86 -1.77 16.92
C LEU A 205 8.88 -2.18 15.81
N GLU A 206 9.39 -2.55 14.64
CA GLU A 206 8.60 -3.12 13.56
C GLU A 206 7.92 -4.42 14.00
N LYS A 207 8.63 -5.34 14.67
CA LYS A 207 8.04 -6.57 15.24
C LYS A 207 6.87 -6.27 16.18
N LEU A 208 7.05 -5.37 17.14
CA LEU A 208 6.01 -5.01 18.11
C LEU A 208 4.80 -4.37 17.41
N SER A 209 5.03 -3.40 16.53
CA SER A 209 3.95 -2.63 15.90
C SER A 209 3.18 -3.46 14.88
N PHE A 210 3.85 -4.33 14.10
CA PHE A 210 3.16 -5.26 13.21
C PHE A 210 2.43 -6.36 13.97
N ALA A 211 2.90 -6.77 15.15
CA ALA A 211 2.16 -7.65 16.02
C ALA A 211 0.87 -6.98 16.52
N ASP A 212 0.93 -5.73 16.98
CA ASP A 212 -0.25 -4.97 17.44
C ASP A 212 -1.24 -4.70 16.30
N ARG A 213 -0.71 -4.28 15.13
CA ARG A 213 -1.48 -4.14 13.89
C ARG A 213 -2.37 -5.36 13.66
N SER A 214 -1.79 -6.51 13.87
CA SER A 214 -2.40 -7.78 13.63
C SER A 214 -3.66 -8.04 14.44
N LYS A 215 -3.78 -7.51 15.63
CA LYS A 215 -4.93 -7.75 16.53
C LYS A 215 -5.96 -6.63 16.51
N PHE A 216 -5.47 -5.39 16.40
CA PHE A 216 -6.27 -4.25 16.80
C PHE A 216 -6.79 -3.42 15.63
N LEU A 217 -6.38 -3.72 14.37
CA LEU A 217 -6.69 -2.87 13.23
C LEU A 217 -7.58 -3.57 12.21
N GLY A 218 -8.54 -2.83 11.65
CA GLY A 218 -9.51 -3.26 10.65
C GLY A 218 -10.39 -2.10 10.19
N ASP A 219 -11.55 -2.39 9.61
CA ASP A 219 -12.51 -1.36 9.23
C ASP A 219 -13.17 -0.75 10.47
N PRO A 220 -13.00 0.58 10.72
CA PRO A 220 -13.50 1.23 11.92
C PRO A 220 -15.03 1.26 12.01
N ASP A 221 -15.75 1.00 10.92
CA ASP A 221 -17.19 0.95 10.90
C ASP A 221 -17.74 -0.38 11.47
N PHE A 222 -16.85 -1.35 11.76
CA PHE A 222 -17.22 -2.73 12.17
C PHE A 222 -16.73 -3.13 13.57
N TYR A 223 -16.04 -2.26 14.31
CA TYR A 223 -15.61 -2.53 15.69
C TYR A 223 -15.38 -1.25 16.48
N ASP A 224 -15.27 -1.38 17.80
CA ASP A 224 -14.98 -0.25 18.68
C ASP A 224 -13.53 0.21 18.54
N THR A 225 -13.34 1.45 18.12
CA THR A 225 -12.03 2.07 17.86
C THR A 225 -11.40 2.75 19.08
N GLU A 226 -12.03 2.76 20.27
CA GLU A 226 -11.44 3.32 21.51
C GLU A 226 -10.09 2.66 21.86
N ILE A 227 -9.88 1.42 21.41
CA ILE A 227 -8.63 0.70 21.57
C ILE A 227 -7.42 1.43 20.91
N LEU A 228 -7.64 2.24 19.88
CA LEU A 228 -6.58 2.93 19.13
C LEU A 228 -5.85 3.98 19.99
N ASP A 229 -6.58 4.69 20.83
CA ASP A 229 -5.99 5.64 21.77
C ASP A 229 -5.14 4.90 22.81
N SER A 230 -5.58 3.71 23.20
CA SER A 230 -4.87 2.87 24.15
C SER A 230 -3.56 2.34 23.61
N ILE A 231 -3.52 1.82 22.38
CA ILE A 231 -2.31 1.21 21.79
C ILE A 231 -1.26 2.24 21.32
N ASN A 232 -1.60 3.52 21.26
CA ASN A 232 -0.69 4.60 20.89
C ASN A 232 -0.31 5.52 22.06
N ASN A 233 -0.78 5.23 23.27
CA ASN A 233 -0.38 6.02 24.44
C ASN A 233 1.00 5.59 24.97
N GLU A 234 1.66 6.51 25.65
CA GLU A 234 3.01 6.33 26.16
C GLU A 234 3.17 5.15 27.13
N SER A 235 2.17 4.92 28.00
CA SER A 235 2.17 3.81 28.96
C SER A 235 2.18 2.45 28.25
N TYR A 236 1.32 2.30 27.23
CA TYR A 236 1.28 1.09 26.43
C TYR A 236 2.59 0.88 25.67
N LEU A 237 3.08 1.91 24.99
CA LEU A 237 4.35 1.81 24.24
C LEU A 237 5.52 1.44 25.17
N LYS A 238 5.61 2.02 26.37
CA LYS A 238 6.61 1.63 27.37
C LYS A 238 6.48 0.16 27.77
N SER A 239 5.26 -0.32 27.96
CA SER A 239 5.01 -1.74 28.27
C SER A 239 5.47 -2.66 27.15
N ARG A 240 5.22 -2.27 25.88
CA ARG A 240 5.67 -3.03 24.70
C ARG A 240 7.21 -3.01 24.59
N LEU A 241 7.83 -1.85 24.80
CA LEU A 241 9.29 -1.70 24.81
C LEU A 241 9.99 -2.57 25.85
N SER A 242 9.36 -2.84 27.00
CA SER A 242 9.91 -3.73 28.02
C SER A 242 10.07 -5.19 27.57
N LEU A 243 9.43 -5.58 26.47
CA LEU A 243 9.60 -6.91 25.86
C LEU A 243 10.86 -7.02 25.00
N ILE A 244 11.50 -5.90 24.64
CA ILE A 244 12.68 -5.89 23.78
C ILE A 244 13.92 -6.29 24.59
N ASN A 245 14.71 -7.20 24.04
CA ASN A 245 16.04 -7.50 24.51
C ASN A 245 17.05 -7.31 23.36
N PHE A 246 17.81 -6.23 23.40
CA PHE A 246 18.78 -5.91 22.35
C PHE A 246 20.04 -6.79 22.34
N GLU A 247 20.33 -7.52 23.41
CA GLU A 247 21.45 -8.46 23.49
C GLU A 247 21.11 -9.84 22.89
N SER A 248 19.82 -10.23 22.99
CA SER A 248 19.31 -11.48 22.45
C SER A 248 17.84 -11.25 22.02
N PRO A 249 17.56 -11.11 20.72
CA PRO A 249 16.22 -10.79 20.24
C PRO A 249 15.22 -11.86 20.67
N VAL A 250 14.07 -11.40 21.18
CA VAL A 250 12.97 -12.31 21.52
C VAL A 250 12.38 -12.83 20.21
N PRO A 251 12.25 -14.15 20.02
CA PRO A 251 11.60 -14.68 18.79
C PRO A 251 10.20 -14.13 18.60
N SER A 252 9.85 -13.79 17.37
CA SER A 252 8.53 -13.22 17.03
C SER A 252 7.35 -14.06 17.50
N ALA A 253 7.50 -15.37 17.56
CA ALA A 253 6.47 -16.29 18.10
C ALA A 253 6.20 -16.10 19.61
N GLN A 254 7.14 -15.49 20.34
CA GLN A 254 7.00 -15.18 21.78
C GLN A 254 6.58 -13.72 22.01
N ILE A 255 6.75 -12.88 20.98
CA ILE A 255 6.20 -11.52 20.96
C ILE A 255 4.81 -11.65 20.34
N GLY A 256 3.79 -11.99 21.14
CA GLY A 256 2.42 -11.87 20.67
C GLY A 256 2.07 -10.39 20.41
N PRO A 257 1.08 -10.09 19.56
CA PRO A 257 0.22 -8.94 19.85
C PRO A 257 -0.26 -9.21 21.25
N GLY A 258 -0.64 -8.25 21.96
CA GLY A 258 -1.42 -8.63 23.14
C GLY A 258 -2.55 -9.64 22.79
N ASP A 259 -2.19 -10.80 22.16
CA ASP A 259 -2.91 -11.93 21.54
C ASP A 259 -3.57 -11.66 20.14
N ILE A 260 -3.19 -12.50 19.13
CA ILE A 260 -3.74 -12.73 17.75
C ILE A 260 -3.18 -11.87 16.57
N SER A 261 -3.19 -12.42 15.39
CA SER A 261 -2.40 -12.16 14.17
C SER A 261 -3.19 -11.73 12.90
N ILE A 262 -2.62 -10.95 11.96
CA ILE A 262 -3.23 -10.47 10.67
C ILE A 262 -2.24 -10.35 9.50
N ALA A 263 -2.75 -10.34 8.25
CA ALA A 263 -2.05 -10.46 6.97
C ALA A 263 -2.20 -9.31 5.95
N GLU A 264 -1.24 -9.08 5.03
CA GLU A 264 -1.30 -8.08 3.94
C GLU A 264 -0.50 -8.38 2.65
N SER A 265 -0.80 -7.62 1.57
CA SER A 265 -0.34 -7.73 0.18
C SER A 265 0.59 -6.60 -0.33
N ASN A 266 1.32 -6.79 -1.48
CA ASN A 266 2.54 -6.03 -1.82
C ASN A 266 2.54 -5.16 -3.08
N GLU A 267 1.41 -4.78 -3.73
CA GLU A 267 1.46 -3.96 -4.94
C GLU A 267 0.53 -2.75 -4.89
N THR A 268 1.10 -1.56 -5.12
CA THR A 268 0.43 -0.27 -4.98
C THR A 268 1.08 0.76 -5.91
N THR A 269 0.45 1.92 -6.12
CA THR A 269 1.03 3.09 -6.79
C THR A 269 0.87 4.31 -5.90
N HIS A 270 1.89 5.17 -5.87
CA HIS A 270 1.86 6.42 -5.13
C HIS A 270 2.24 7.60 -6.01
N TYR A 271 1.65 8.78 -5.73
CA TYR A 271 2.11 10.06 -6.26
C TYR A 271 1.88 11.20 -5.27
N SER A 272 2.84 12.14 -5.25
CA SER A 272 2.84 13.36 -4.43
C SER A 272 2.78 14.60 -5.32
N ILE A 273 1.95 15.57 -4.99
CA ILE A 273 1.81 16.82 -5.75
C ILE A 273 1.81 18.00 -4.78
N VAL A 274 2.52 19.07 -5.15
CA VAL A 274 2.44 20.37 -4.50
C VAL A 274 2.26 21.43 -5.60
N ASP A 275 1.25 22.28 -5.48
CA ASP A 275 0.99 23.33 -6.45
C ASP A 275 1.64 24.68 -6.05
N GLN A 276 1.54 25.66 -6.94
CA GLN A 276 2.06 27.02 -6.73
C GLN A 276 1.38 27.79 -5.58
N PHE A 277 0.22 27.33 -5.11
CA PHE A 277 -0.53 27.96 -4.02
C PHE A 277 -0.20 27.31 -2.66
N GLY A 278 0.63 26.27 -2.64
CA GLY A 278 0.97 25.51 -1.44
C GLY A 278 -0.04 24.41 -1.09
N ASN A 279 -1.00 24.10 -1.97
CA ASN A 279 -1.83 22.93 -1.79
C ASN A 279 -0.99 21.66 -1.98
N ALA A 280 -1.21 20.66 -1.12
CA ALA A 280 -0.47 19.41 -1.14
C ALA A 280 -1.40 18.21 -1.22
N VAL A 281 -1.05 17.26 -2.07
CA VAL A 281 -1.80 16.01 -2.24
C VAL A 281 -0.84 14.83 -2.17
N SER A 282 -1.16 13.86 -1.34
CA SER A 282 -0.47 12.57 -1.21
C SER A 282 -1.46 11.46 -1.49
N VAL A 283 -1.28 10.72 -2.59
CA VAL A 283 -2.24 9.71 -3.04
C VAL A 283 -1.58 8.36 -3.18
N THR A 284 -2.15 7.38 -2.52
CA THR A 284 -1.81 5.98 -2.71
C THR A 284 -3.04 5.24 -3.21
N THR A 285 -2.91 4.50 -4.33
CA THR A 285 -3.98 3.73 -4.95
C THR A 285 -3.48 2.35 -5.34
N THR A 286 -4.35 1.33 -5.30
CA THR A 286 -3.91 -0.04 -5.48
C THR A 286 -4.97 -0.88 -6.20
N LEU A 287 -4.54 -1.97 -6.80
CA LEU A 287 -5.34 -3.12 -7.19
C LEU A 287 -5.00 -4.34 -6.32
N ASN A 288 -4.26 -4.14 -5.22
CA ASN A 288 -3.58 -5.06 -4.35
C ASN A 288 -2.33 -5.68 -5.02
N SER A 289 -2.42 -6.64 -5.92
CA SER A 289 -1.24 -7.22 -6.61
C SER A 289 -1.05 -6.67 -8.04
N ASN A 290 0.13 -6.94 -8.65
CA ASN A 290 0.39 -6.63 -10.07
C ASN A 290 -0.74 -7.13 -10.97
N PHE A 291 -1.45 -6.23 -11.65
CA PHE A 291 -2.65 -6.51 -12.46
C PHE A 291 -3.82 -7.11 -11.67
N GLY A 292 -3.89 -6.87 -10.35
CA GLY A 292 -4.97 -7.32 -9.48
C GLY A 292 -5.29 -8.81 -9.63
N SER A 293 -6.56 -9.14 -9.86
CA SER A 293 -7.07 -10.49 -10.08
C SER A 293 -6.56 -11.20 -11.34
N LYS A 294 -5.70 -10.56 -12.14
CA LYS A 294 -5.26 -10.99 -13.49
C LYS A 294 -6.40 -10.99 -14.52
N ILE A 295 -7.55 -10.41 -14.19
CA ILE A 295 -8.68 -10.28 -15.11
C ILE A 295 -8.63 -8.90 -15.75
N ILE A 296 -8.55 -8.88 -17.08
CA ILE A 296 -8.86 -7.70 -17.88
C ILE A 296 -10.15 -7.97 -18.67
N ILE A 297 -11.10 -7.03 -18.63
CA ILE A 297 -12.35 -7.13 -19.40
C ILE A 297 -12.08 -6.56 -20.79
N PRO A 298 -12.12 -7.37 -21.86
CA PRO A 298 -11.71 -6.93 -23.21
C PRO A 298 -12.49 -5.74 -23.75
N LYS A 299 -13.80 -5.68 -23.47
CA LYS A 299 -14.68 -4.58 -23.88
C LYS A 299 -14.31 -3.27 -23.17
N LEU A 300 -13.88 -3.34 -21.91
CA LEU A 300 -13.61 -2.19 -21.05
C LEU A 300 -12.13 -1.78 -20.99
N GLY A 301 -11.21 -2.73 -21.19
CA GLY A 301 -9.78 -2.47 -21.30
C GLY A 301 -9.04 -2.16 -20.00
N PHE A 302 -9.61 -2.43 -18.81
CA PHE A 302 -8.95 -2.28 -17.52
C PHE A 302 -8.94 -3.57 -16.70
N PHE A 303 -7.99 -3.66 -15.78
CA PHE A 303 -7.87 -4.79 -14.85
C PHE A 303 -8.78 -4.62 -13.65
N LEU A 304 -9.34 -5.74 -13.18
CA LEU A 304 -10.03 -5.82 -11.90
C LEU A 304 -9.02 -6.06 -10.76
N ASN A 305 -9.30 -5.47 -9.60
CA ASN A 305 -8.49 -5.65 -8.40
C ASN A 305 -8.57 -7.08 -7.84
N ASN A 306 -7.70 -7.40 -6.86
CA ASN A 306 -7.79 -8.58 -6.00
C ASN A 306 -7.71 -8.17 -4.52
N GLU A 307 -8.44 -7.12 -4.16
CA GLU A 307 -8.42 -6.52 -2.83
C GLU A 307 -9.03 -7.44 -1.75
N MET A 308 -9.80 -8.46 -2.14
CA MET A 308 -10.35 -9.43 -1.19
C MET A 308 -9.28 -10.24 -0.46
N ASP A 309 -8.05 -10.33 -1.02
CA ASP A 309 -6.91 -11.00 -0.36
C ASP A 309 -6.37 -10.24 0.86
N ASP A 310 -6.73 -8.95 1.01
CA ASP A 310 -6.34 -8.13 2.15
C ASP A 310 -7.20 -8.38 3.39
N PHE A 311 -8.29 -9.13 3.27
CA PHE A 311 -9.02 -9.65 4.42
C PHE A 311 -8.31 -10.83 5.08
N SER A 312 -8.62 -11.05 6.35
CA SER A 312 -8.28 -12.30 7.05
C SER A 312 -9.16 -13.43 6.55
N ILE A 313 -8.66 -14.21 5.58
CA ILE A 313 -9.39 -15.31 4.94
C ILE A 313 -9.82 -16.36 5.96
N LYS A 314 -8.93 -16.70 6.87
CA LYS A 314 -9.17 -17.57 8.02
C LYS A 314 -8.37 -17.00 9.20
N PRO A 315 -9.03 -16.46 10.23
CA PRO A 315 -8.35 -15.91 11.39
C PRO A 315 -7.34 -16.91 11.97
N GLY A 316 -6.09 -16.47 12.20
CA GLY A 316 -4.99 -17.32 12.64
C GLY A 316 -4.18 -18.03 11.55
N SER A 317 -4.53 -17.88 10.27
CA SER A 317 -3.79 -18.48 9.15
C SER A 317 -3.04 -17.41 8.33
N PRO A 318 -1.86 -17.74 7.77
CA PRO A 318 -1.08 -16.79 6.96
C PRO A 318 -1.64 -16.64 5.54
N ASN A 319 -1.56 -15.42 4.98
CA ASN A 319 -1.82 -15.18 3.56
C ASN A 319 -0.60 -15.49 2.68
N ILE A 320 -0.63 -15.00 1.40
CA ILE A 320 0.45 -15.14 0.40
C ILE A 320 1.82 -14.64 0.92
N TYR A 321 1.85 -13.69 1.83
CA TYR A 321 3.07 -13.05 2.33
C TYR A 321 3.52 -13.56 3.70
N GLY A 322 2.80 -14.55 4.25
CA GLY A 322 3.11 -15.13 5.56
C GLY A 322 2.53 -14.35 6.74
N LEU A 323 1.77 -13.30 6.48
CA LEU A 323 1.10 -12.54 7.53
C LEU A 323 -0.16 -13.27 7.98
N VAL A 324 -0.43 -13.26 9.26
CA VAL A 324 -1.53 -13.98 9.89
C VAL A 324 -2.63 -13.01 10.33
N GLY A 325 -3.93 -13.28 10.08
CA GLY A 325 -5.08 -12.39 10.26
C GLY A 325 -6.00 -12.65 11.44
N GLY A 326 -6.50 -11.58 12.11
CA GLY A 326 -7.45 -11.65 13.23
C GLY A 326 -8.91 -11.47 12.81
N GLN A 327 -9.80 -11.70 13.77
CA GLN A 327 -11.25 -11.60 13.58
C GLN A 327 -11.71 -10.18 13.18
N ILE A 328 -11.01 -9.14 13.63
CA ILE A 328 -11.35 -7.75 13.32
C ILE A 328 -11.31 -7.46 11.83
N ASN A 329 -10.40 -8.12 11.07
CA ASN A 329 -10.31 -8.00 9.61
C ASN A 329 -10.90 -9.21 8.87
N SER A 330 -11.80 -10.02 9.48
CA SER A 330 -12.51 -11.09 8.77
C SER A 330 -13.45 -10.52 7.71
N ILE A 331 -13.74 -11.34 6.69
CA ILE A 331 -14.63 -10.97 5.59
C ILE A 331 -16.07 -10.80 6.10
N GLN A 332 -16.67 -9.65 5.79
CA GLN A 332 -18.09 -9.39 6.02
C GLN A 332 -18.66 -8.59 4.85
N PRO A 333 -19.97 -8.70 4.54
CA PRO A 333 -20.61 -7.81 3.57
C PRO A 333 -20.40 -6.33 3.92
N GLU A 334 -20.18 -5.49 2.91
CA GLU A 334 -20.00 -4.03 3.02
C GLU A 334 -18.73 -3.56 3.76
N LYS A 335 -17.98 -4.46 4.36
CA LYS A 335 -16.75 -4.17 5.09
C LYS A 335 -15.59 -3.89 4.14
N ARG A 336 -14.74 -2.93 4.53
CA ARG A 336 -13.48 -2.63 3.85
C ARG A 336 -12.34 -3.43 4.47
N MET A 337 -11.43 -3.89 3.62
CA MET A 337 -10.23 -4.61 4.04
C MET A 337 -9.22 -3.67 4.71
N LEU A 338 -8.42 -4.20 5.60
CA LEU A 338 -7.29 -3.48 6.20
C LEU A 338 -6.19 -3.26 5.17
N SER A 339 -5.74 -2.02 5.03
CA SER A 339 -4.66 -1.63 4.12
C SER A 339 -3.37 -1.25 4.87
N SER A 340 -2.23 -1.17 4.17
CA SER A 340 -0.98 -0.56 4.63
C SER A 340 -0.63 0.75 3.93
N MET A 341 -1.49 1.28 3.09
CA MET A 341 -1.25 2.56 2.40
C MET A 341 -0.97 3.68 3.39
N THR A 342 0.13 4.39 3.20
CA THR A 342 0.63 5.42 4.11
C THR A 342 0.92 6.72 3.36
N PRO A 343 -0.04 7.28 2.61
CA PRO A 343 0.14 8.62 2.05
C PRO A 343 0.31 9.60 3.21
N THR A 344 1.36 10.41 3.19
CA THR A 344 1.77 11.22 4.33
C THR A 344 2.11 12.64 3.92
N ILE A 345 1.64 13.59 4.72
CA ILE A 345 2.00 15.02 4.65
C ILE A 345 2.61 15.41 5.98
N ILE A 346 3.71 16.15 5.96
CA ILE A 346 4.43 16.58 7.15
C ILE A 346 4.49 18.10 7.19
N GLU A 347 4.09 18.67 8.32
CA GLU A 347 4.30 20.06 8.66
C GLU A 347 5.44 20.22 9.67
N LYS A 348 6.25 21.24 9.48
CA LYS A 348 7.28 21.67 10.42
C LYS A 348 7.08 23.16 10.74
N ASN A 349 6.96 23.49 12.02
CA ASN A 349 6.64 24.87 12.45
C ASN A 349 5.40 25.46 11.78
N GLY A 350 4.34 24.65 11.61
CA GLY A 350 3.07 25.08 11.01
C GLY A 350 3.13 25.31 9.50
N LYS A 351 4.18 24.86 8.81
CA LYS A 351 4.33 24.98 7.36
C LYS A 351 4.53 23.60 6.73
N LEU A 352 4.01 23.43 5.51
CA LEU A 352 4.27 22.24 4.71
C LEU A 352 5.78 22.02 4.57
N SER A 353 6.25 20.82 4.88
CA SER A 353 7.66 20.44 4.84
C SER A 353 7.92 19.22 3.96
N MET A 354 6.99 18.24 3.91
CA MET A 354 7.17 17.05 3.07
C MET A 354 5.82 16.47 2.66
N VAL A 355 5.78 15.90 1.45
CA VAL A 355 4.68 15.06 0.94
C VAL A 355 5.31 13.78 0.42
N LEU A 356 4.87 12.62 0.90
CA LEU A 356 5.47 11.35 0.48
C LEU A 356 4.53 10.16 0.65
N GLY A 357 4.88 9.07 0.01
CA GLY A 357 4.30 7.75 0.17
C GLY A 357 5.00 6.71 -0.69
N SER A 358 4.52 5.49 -0.70
CA SER A 358 5.17 4.37 -1.37
C SER A 358 4.14 3.33 -1.79
N PRO A 359 4.34 2.58 -2.89
CA PRO A 359 3.81 1.24 -3.05
C PRO A 359 4.65 0.21 -2.28
N GLY A 360 4.13 -1.03 -2.13
CA GLY A 360 4.90 -2.15 -1.60
C GLY A 360 4.25 -2.96 -0.48
N GLY A 361 2.92 -2.92 -0.33
CA GLY A 361 2.20 -3.63 0.75
C GLY A 361 2.71 -3.23 2.14
N PRO A 362 3.02 -4.16 3.04
CA PRO A 362 3.50 -3.82 4.39
C PRO A 362 4.82 -3.04 4.37
N THR A 363 5.64 -3.17 3.32
CA THR A 363 6.87 -2.38 3.17
C THR A 363 6.61 -0.89 2.88
N ILE A 364 5.37 -0.50 2.56
CA ILE A 364 4.96 0.91 2.42
C ILE A 364 5.30 1.68 3.70
N ILE A 365 4.86 1.15 4.84
CA ILE A 365 4.99 1.79 6.16
C ILE A 365 6.47 2.02 6.49
N THR A 366 7.27 0.98 6.34
CA THR A 366 8.70 1.03 6.70
C THR A 366 9.53 1.83 5.70
N SER A 367 9.11 1.92 4.44
CA SER A 367 9.74 2.78 3.44
C SER A 367 9.46 4.27 3.71
N VAL A 368 8.23 4.62 4.05
CA VAL A 368 7.86 5.98 4.50
C VAL A 368 8.61 6.33 5.78
N LEU A 369 8.60 5.45 6.79
CA LEU A 369 9.31 5.59 8.05
C LEU A 369 10.80 5.91 7.84
N GLN A 370 11.52 5.05 7.11
CA GLN A 370 12.96 5.21 6.90
C GLN A 370 13.27 6.47 6.10
N THR A 371 12.41 6.89 5.16
CA THR A 371 12.59 8.14 4.43
C THR A 371 12.42 9.36 5.34
N ILE A 372 11.43 9.35 6.24
CA ILE A 372 11.23 10.41 7.24
C ILE A 372 12.47 10.51 8.16
N LEU A 373 12.93 9.40 8.70
CA LEU A 373 14.10 9.35 9.58
C LEU A 373 15.37 9.78 8.84
N ASN A 374 15.56 9.37 7.60
CA ASN A 374 16.72 9.78 6.80
C ASN A 374 16.79 11.31 6.63
N VAL A 375 15.65 11.97 6.38
CA VAL A 375 15.62 13.43 6.20
C VAL A 375 15.71 14.16 7.53
N TYR A 376 14.87 13.82 8.52
CA TYR A 376 14.72 14.66 9.71
C TYR A 376 15.66 14.28 10.86
N LEU A 377 16.00 13.00 11.01
CA LEU A 377 16.93 12.54 12.04
C LEU A 377 18.38 12.54 11.53
N PHE A 378 18.62 12.11 10.30
CA PHE A 378 19.98 11.99 9.76
C PHE A 378 20.38 13.10 8.78
N ASN A 379 19.52 14.09 8.56
CA ASN A 379 19.77 15.28 7.73
C ASN A 379 20.16 14.97 6.27
N ASP A 380 19.66 13.88 5.70
CA ASP A 380 19.83 13.58 4.29
C ASP A 380 19.07 14.57 3.41
N ARG A 381 19.63 14.90 2.24
CA ARG A 381 18.84 15.50 1.18
C ARG A 381 17.80 14.49 0.68
N ILE A 382 16.62 14.97 0.28
CA ILE A 382 15.50 14.09 -0.09
C ILE A 382 15.87 13.00 -1.12
N ILE A 383 16.67 13.35 -2.14
CA ILE A 383 17.13 12.38 -3.14
C ILE A 383 18.02 11.29 -2.52
N GLN A 384 18.81 11.63 -1.51
CA GLN A 384 19.65 10.66 -0.79
C GLN A 384 18.79 9.78 0.10
N ALA A 385 17.82 10.37 0.80
CA ALA A 385 16.89 9.67 1.68
C ALA A 385 16.07 8.61 0.92
N VAL A 386 15.53 8.97 -0.25
CA VAL A 386 14.76 8.07 -1.12
C VAL A 386 15.65 6.95 -1.68
N ASN A 387 16.90 7.25 -2.07
CA ASN A 387 17.82 6.30 -2.67
C ASN A 387 18.47 5.33 -1.67
N ARG A 388 18.40 5.61 -0.36
CA ARG A 388 19.04 4.72 0.63
C ARG A 388 18.48 3.31 0.57
N PRO A 389 19.36 2.30 0.65
CA PRO A 389 18.93 0.92 0.80
C PRO A 389 18.13 0.72 2.09
N ARG A 390 17.04 -0.04 1.99
CA ARG A 390 16.06 -0.26 3.05
C ARG A 390 16.13 -1.67 3.60
N PHE A 391 15.61 -1.84 4.82
CA PHE A 391 15.32 -3.13 5.44
C PHE A 391 13.91 -3.10 6.04
N HIS A 392 13.37 -4.26 6.40
CA HIS A 392 11.99 -4.41 6.82
C HIS A 392 11.80 -5.69 7.63
N HIS A 393 10.93 -5.64 8.63
CA HIS A 393 10.47 -6.79 9.40
C HIS A 393 8.95 -6.77 9.54
N LEU A 394 8.30 -7.93 9.40
CA LEU A 394 6.84 -8.07 9.41
C LEU A 394 6.29 -8.65 10.72
N TRP A 395 7.11 -8.89 11.72
CA TRP A 395 6.83 -9.76 12.85
C TRP A 395 6.85 -11.25 12.46
N LEU A 396 5.94 -11.75 11.63
CA LEU A 396 5.95 -13.10 11.06
C LEU A 396 5.91 -13.05 9.52
N PRO A 397 6.73 -13.85 8.81
CA PRO A 397 7.78 -14.72 9.36
C PRO A 397 8.91 -13.92 10.02
N ASP A 398 9.52 -14.47 11.08
CA ASP A 398 10.59 -13.84 11.87
C ASP A 398 11.89 -13.73 11.08
N LYS A 399 11.92 -12.80 10.14
CA LYS A 399 13.04 -12.57 9.22
C LYS A 399 13.17 -11.09 8.85
N ILE A 400 14.41 -10.61 8.83
CA ILE A 400 14.75 -9.30 8.28
C ILE A 400 14.83 -9.41 6.75
N TYR A 401 13.96 -8.72 6.04
CA TYR A 401 14.06 -8.46 4.62
C TYR A 401 14.94 -7.25 4.40
N TYR A 402 15.79 -7.27 3.38
CA TYR A 402 16.76 -6.19 3.19
C TYR A 402 17.19 -6.05 1.73
N GLU A 403 17.55 -4.85 1.35
CA GLU A 403 18.16 -4.54 0.06
C GLU A 403 19.68 -4.71 0.11
N LYS A 404 20.29 -4.87 -1.05
CA LYS A 404 21.76 -4.88 -1.16
C LYS A 404 22.34 -3.61 -0.53
N ASN A 405 23.29 -3.76 0.37
CA ASN A 405 23.95 -2.69 1.13
C ASN A 405 23.07 -1.99 2.20
N ALA A 406 21.87 -2.45 2.50
CA ALA A 406 21.09 -1.93 3.63
C ALA A 406 21.75 -2.29 4.97
N VAL A 407 22.30 -3.48 5.06
CA VAL A 407 23.07 -3.98 6.21
C VAL A 407 24.41 -4.44 5.66
N ASN A 408 25.52 -3.96 6.22
CA ASN A 408 26.84 -4.40 5.82
C ASN A 408 27.12 -5.83 6.30
N LYS A 409 28.15 -6.46 5.73
CA LYS A 409 28.45 -7.88 6.03
C LYS A 409 28.79 -8.12 7.50
N VAL A 410 29.57 -7.23 8.12
CA VAL A 410 30.00 -7.37 9.52
C VAL A 410 28.79 -7.25 10.46
N ASP A 411 27.94 -6.26 10.26
CA ASP A 411 26.73 -6.08 11.07
C ASP A 411 25.75 -7.24 10.86
N LYS A 412 25.60 -7.75 9.64
CA LYS A 412 24.76 -8.90 9.36
C LYS A 412 25.27 -10.15 10.09
N GLU A 413 26.58 -10.42 10.06
CA GLU A 413 27.19 -11.54 10.81
C GLU A 413 26.98 -11.35 12.31
N SER A 414 27.20 -10.15 12.84
CA SER A 414 27.00 -9.83 14.26
C SER A 414 25.54 -10.02 14.69
N LEU A 415 24.58 -9.52 13.90
CA LEU A 415 23.13 -9.67 14.15
C LEU A 415 22.71 -11.15 14.08
N THR A 416 23.23 -11.90 13.11
CA THR A 416 22.95 -13.34 13.00
C THR A 416 23.46 -14.10 14.21
N ASN A 417 24.67 -13.78 14.71
CA ASN A 417 25.28 -14.46 15.85
C ASN A 417 24.50 -14.24 17.17
N ILE A 418 23.77 -13.15 17.30
CA ILE A 418 22.92 -12.90 18.49
C ILE A 418 21.47 -13.36 18.29
N GLY A 419 21.12 -13.92 17.12
CA GLY A 419 19.83 -14.61 16.91
C GLY A 419 18.90 -13.99 15.89
N TYR A 420 19.26 -12.88 15.22
CA TYR A 420 18.44 -12.35 14.12
C TYR A 420 18.52 -13.21 12.87
N ASN A 421 17.37 -13.44 12.23
CA ASN A 421 17.27 -14.17 10.99
C ASN A 421 17.15 -13.22 9.80
N PHE A 422 17.92 -13.44 8.75
CA PHE A 422 17.81 -12.68 7.51
C PHE A 422 17.14 -13.50 6.42
N ASN A 423 16.36 -12.83 5.57
CA ASN A 423 15.86 -13.47 4.35
C ASN A 423 17.06 -13.90 3.48
N SER A 424 16.93 -15.06 2.80
CA SER A 424 18.02 -15.62 1.98
C SER A 424 18.40 -14.74 0.80
N ASN A 425 17.44 -14.02 0.24
CA ASN A 425 17.61 -13.17 -0.93
C ASN A 425 17.36 -11.69 -0.59
N THR A 426 18.12 -10.81 -1.21
CA THR A 426 17.81 -9.39 -1.23
C THR A 426 16.65 -9.11 -2.18
N SER A 427 15.77 -8.19 -1.80
CA SER A 427 14.63 -7.75 -2.62
C SER A 427 14.50 -6.24 -2.56
N SER A 428 13.91 -5.64 -3.57
CA SER A 428 13.54 -4.22 -3.55
C SER A 428 12.43 -3.99 -2.51
N ILE A 429 12.56 -2.92 -1.72
CA ILE A 429 11.63 -2.59 -0.62
C ILE A 429 11.01 -1.23 -0.88
N GLY A 430 9.73 -1.22 -1.22
CA GLY A 430 8.97 -0.03 -1.55
C GLY A 430 9.51 0.75 -2.75
N ARG A 431 8.83 1.86 -3.07
CA ARG A 431 9.24 2.88 -4.06
C ARG A 431 8.69 4.21 -3.60
N VAL A 432 9.52 5.03 -2.95
CA VAL A 432 9.05 6.28 -2.34
C VAL A 432 9.12 7.42 -3.34
N ASP A 433 7.98 8.04 -3.61
CA ASP A 433 7.92 9.32 -4.28
C ASP A 433 7.68 10.42 -3.26
N ALA A 434 8.58 11.42 -3.24
CA ALA A 434 8.57 12.44 -2.20
C ALA A 434 8.86 13.83 -2.74
N ILE A 435 8.18 14.81 -2.14
CA ILE A 435 8.47 16.25 -2.30
C ILE A 435 8.88 16.78 -0.92
N TYR A 436 9.99 17.50 -0.87
CA TYR A 436 10.49 18.16 0.33
C TYR A 436 10.60 19.67 0.11
N ILE A 437 10.17 20.44 1.09
CA ILE A 437 10.24 21.91 1.08
C ILE A 437 11.18 22.33 2.21
N ASP A 438 12.26 23.04 1.86
CA ASP A 438 13.23 23.49 2.82
C ASP A 438 12.74 24.76 3.59
N LYS A 439 13.51 25.19 4.59
CA LYS A 439 13.22 26.39 5.39
C LYS A 439 13.14 27.69 4.59
N ASN A 440 13.69 27.72 3.39
CA ASN A 440 13.69 28.88 2.49
C ASN A 440 12.52 28.84 1.49
N GLY A 441 11.72 27.77 1.49
CA GLY A 441 10.62 27.55 0.55
C GLY A 441 11.04 26.91 -0.77
N ASN A 442 12.28 26.43 -0.90
CA ASN A 442 12.70 25.70 -2.09
C ASN A 442 12.08 24.31 -2.11
N ILE A 443 11.53 23.92 -3.26
CA ILE A 443 10.86 22.64 -3.47
C ILE A 443 11.83 21.66 -4.15
N PHE A 444 11.97 20.47 -3.59
CA PHE A 444 12.79 19.37 -4.10
C PHE A 444 11.92 18.14 -4.26
N ALA A 445 11.89 17.55 -5.45
CA ALA A 445 11.21 16.29 -5.72
C ALA A 445 12.21 15.16 -5.92
N ALA A 446 11.87 13.98 -5.42
CA ALA A 446 12.65 12.76 -5.59
C ALA A 446 11.74 11.60 -5.99
N ALA A 447 12.03 11.01 -7.14
CA ALA A 447 11.44 9.76 -7.61
C ALA A 447 12.35 8.59 -7.27
N ASP A 448 11.76 7.45 -6.92
CA ASP A 448 12.50 6.27 -6.48
C ASP A 448 13.15 5.51 -7.66
N PRO A 449 14.47 5.28 -7.63
CA PRO A 449 15.17 4.56 -8.72
C PRO A 449 14.84 3.06 -8.79
N ARG A 450 14.05 2.53 -7.85
CA ARG A 450 13.64 1.12 -7.85
C ARG A 450 12.53 0.84 -8.87
N GLY A 451 11.86 1.88 -9.36
CA GLY A 451 10.80 1.83 -10.36
C GLY A 451 11.10 2.61 -11.63
N ASP A 452 10.03 2.87 -12.40
CA ASP A 452 10.01 3.79 -13.53
C ASP A 452 9.45 5.15 -13.10
N ASP A 453 9.64 5.49 -11.82
CA ASP A 453 9.08 6.67 -11.20
C ASP A 453 9.78 7.94 -11.70
N TYR A 454 9.08 9.06 -11.72
CA TYR A 454 9.57 10.30 -12.30
C TYR A 454 9.19 11.50 -11.45
N SER A 455 10.10 12.48 -11.36
CA SER A 455 9.83 13.77 -10.72
C SER A 455 9.91 14.90 -11.75
N ALA A 456 8.94 15.81 -11.71
CA ALA A 456 8.89 16.99 -12.55
C ALA A 456 8.53 18.22 -11.72
N GLY A 457 8.93 19.40 -12.19
CA GLY A 457 8.56 20.69 -11.64
C GLY A 457 8.58 21.75 -12.74
N GLU A 458 7.75 22.79 -12.59
CA GLU A 458 7.72 23.99 -13.44
C GLU A 458 8.30 25.18 -12.67
#